data_d330e906251815d997b31003eecf325f
#
_entry.id   d330e906251815d997b31003eecf325f
#
_cell.length_a   1.000
_cell.length_b   1.000
_cell.length_c   1.000
_cell.angle_alpha   90.00
_cell.angle_beta   90.00
_cell.angle_gamma   90.00
#
_symmetry.space_group_name_H-M   'P 1'
#
loop_
_entity.id
_entity.type
_entity.pdbx_description
1 polymer ?
#
loop_
_entity_poly.entity_id
_entity_poly.type
_entity_poly.pdbx_seq_one_letter_code
_entity_poly.pdbx_strand_id
1 'polypeptide(L)'
;MLLLALAGAAAGQTRHPSAEPGAQSVIWSNPGDIRSLDLFWGPGGEEHQPQPPFEFVEEDMHGTSPKFDVRDSNDKKWKAKLGVEAKPETVASRLLWAVGYGANENYFFPQLQVTNMPPQLQRGQNLAGHDGVVPNVRLQRHSGKRIGNWNWRHNPFYGTREFNGLRVMMGLIANWDLKEDNNGIFEDGKHGGPKLYEVSDVGTSFGTPGKKYSDSRSKGNIEAFARTKLIAHIHKDYIDLNFPKRPPLSSLFELEWDFFFRQMGTLWIGRHIPRADAKWIGSLLAQLSPDQIREAFRAAGYSPQEIELGTRGVISRIQELNSL
;
A
#
# COMPACT_ATOMS: atom_id res chain seq x y z
N MET A 1 21.31 69.79 -6.66
CA MET A 1 20.13 69.21 -6.00
C MET A 1 19.64 68.06 -6.85
N LEU A 2 19.98 66.86 -6.49
CA LEU A 2 19.60 65.62 -7.21
C LEU A 2 18.49 64.93 -6.37
N LEU A 3 17.29 64.83 -6.94
CA LEU A 3 16.19 64.06 -6.36
C LEU A 3 16.34 62.59 -6.78
N LEU A 4 16.58 61.72 -5.81
CA LEU A 4 16.45 60.27 -5.98
C LEU A 4 14.97 59.89 -5.80
N ALA A 5 14.39 59.33 -6.86
CA ALA A 5 13.08 58.65 -6.80
C ALA A 5 13.26 57.18 -6.40
N LEU A 6 12.73 56.79 -5.24
CA LEU A 6 12.61 55.42 -4.78
C LEU A 6 11.42 54.75 -5.51
N ALA A 7 11.72 53.81 -6.38
CA ALA A 7 10.72 52.90 -6.93
C ALA A 7 10.50 51.73 -5.95
N GLY A 8 9.32 51.70 -5.32
CA GLY A 8 8.90 50.58 -4.49
C GLY A 8 8.54 49.38 -5.37
N ALA A 9 9.27 48.28 -5.20
CA ALA A 9 8.91 47.00 -5.79
C ALA A 9 7.71 46.38 -5.02
N ALA A 10 6.57 46.30 -5.67
CA ALA A 10 5.42 45.55 -5.18
C ALA A 10 5.75 44.06 -5.29
N ALA A 11 5.93 43.38 -4.17
CA ALA A 11 6.01 41.92 -4.12
C ALA A 11 4.69 41.31 -4.57
N GLY A 12 4.68 40.74 -5.74
CA GLY A 12 3.54 39.96 -6.24
C GLY A 12 3.33 38.74 -5.35
N GLN A 13 2.29 38.75 -4.55
CA GLN A 13 1.77 37.58 -3.90
C GLN A 13 1.26 36.63 -4.98
N THR A 14 1.96 35.54 -5.22
CA THR A 14 1.44 34.40 -5.99
C THR A 14 0.24 33.85 -5.23
N ARG A 15 -0.96 34.17 -5.69
CA ARG A 15 -2.19 33.52 -5.24
C ARG A 15 -2.07 32.03 -5.60
N HIS A 16 -1.94 31.19 -4.58
CA HIS A 16 -2.26 29.78 -4.73
C HIS A 16 -3.71 29.68 -5.22
N PRO A 17 -4.03 28.82 -6.22
CA PRO A 17 -5.40 28.66 -6.65
C PRO A 17 -6.23 28.23 -5.42
N SER A 18 -7.21 29.03 -5.07
CA SER A 18 -8.22 28.69 -4.08
C SER A 18 -8.88 27.38 -4.52
N ALA A 19 -8.80 26.36 -3.66
CA ALA A 19 -9.53 25.11 -3.87
C ALA A 19 -11.01 25.46 -4.09
N GLU A 20 -11.59 24.92 -5.15
CA GLU A 20 -13.02 25.03 -5.39
C GLU A 20 -13.80 24.52 -4.18
N PRO A 21 -14.88 25.19 -3.73
CA PRO A 21 -15.70 24.69 -2.62
C PRO A 21 -16.49 23.49 -3.15
N GLY A 22 -16.12 22.26 -2.74
CA GLY A 22 -16.91 21.11 -3.15
C GLY A 22 -16.49 19.75 -2.67
N ALA A 23 -15.27 19.34 -2.76
CA ALA A 23 -14.92 17.98 -2.42
C ALA A 23 -14.01 17.90 -1.20
N GLN A 24 -14.52 17.36 -0.10
CA GLN A 24 -13.72 17.07 1.10
C GLN A 24 -12.63 16.04 0.76
N SER A 25 -11.37 16.38 1.03
CA SER A 25 -10.27 15.42 0.91
C SER A 25 -10.23 14.53 2.14
N VAL A 26 -10.13 13.21 1.95
CA VAL A 26 -10.14 12.19 3.01
C VAL A 26 -8.94 11.26 2.84
N ILE A 27 -8.15 11.06 3.90
CA ILE A 27 -7.08 10.06 3.96
C ILE A 27 -7.42 8.92 4.91
N TRP A 28 -8.29 9.18 5.87
CA TRP A 28 -8.69 8.26 6.91
C TRP A 28 -10.16 8.47 7.29
N SER A 29 -10.85 7.38 7.59
CA SER A 29 -12.21 7.40 8.11
C SER A 29 -12.29 6.50 9.34
N ASN A 30 -13.14 6.84 10.31
CA ASN A 30 -13.34 5.98 11.48
C ASN A 30 -13.83 4.59 11.05
N PRO A 31 -13.08 3.51 11.33
CA PRO A 31 -13.46 2.15 10.91
C PRO A 31 -14.67 1.57 11.68
N GLY A 32 -15.15 2.25 12.70
CA GLY A 32 -16.21 1.72 13.57
C GLY A 32 -15.69 0.63 14.51
N ASP A 33 -16.45 -0.46 14.63
CA ASP A 33 -16.06 -1.61 15.47
C ASP A 33 -15.07 -2.53 14.74
N ILE A 34 -13.77 -2.30 14.99
CA ILE A 34 -12.68 -3.09 14.40
C ILE A 34 -12.80 -4.59 14.76
N ARG A 35 -13.34 -4.92 15.95
CA ARG A 35 -13.44 -6.31 16.40
C ARG A 35 -14.45 -7.13 15.61
N SER A 36 -15.41 -6.47 14.96
CA SER A 36 -16.42 -7.13 14.11
C SER A 36 -16.00 -7.30 12.65
N LEU A 37 -14.84 -6.74 12.24
CA LEU A 37 -14.41 -6.78 10.85
C LEU A 37 -13.97 -8.18 10.43
N ASP A 38 -14.41 -8.62 9.25
CA ASP A 38 -13.95 -9.85 8.62
C ASP A 38 -12.73 -9.59 7.73
N LEU A 39 -11.53 -9.95 8.22
CA LEU A 39 -10.28 -9.76 7.50
C LEU A 39 -10.01 -10.88 6.49
N PHE A 40 -10.81 -11.95 6.45
CA PHE A 40 -10.71 -12.92 5.37
C PHE A 40 -11.24 -12.35 4.06
N TRP A 41 -12.41 -11.72 4.10
CA TRP A 41 -13.01 -11.11 2.92
C TRP A 41 -12.51 -9.69 2.64
N GLY A 42 -12.23 -8.91 3.69
CA GLY A 42 -11.73 -7.53 3.57
C GLY A 42 -12.82 -6.53 3.15
N PRO A 43 -12.44 -5.37 2.56
CA PRO A 43 -13.38 -4.26 2.32
C PRO A 43 -14.54 -4.58 1.39
N GLY A 44 -14.38 -5.56 0.49
CA GLY A 44 -15.45 -5.97 -0.43
C GLY A 44 -16.43 -6.98 0.14
N GLY A 45 -16.13 -7.60 1.31
CA GLY A 45 -16.95 -8.66 1.84
C GLY A 45 -16.98 -9.92 0.97
N GLU A 46 -17.75 -10.91 1.38
CA GLU A 46 -17.99 -12.13 0.59
C GLU A 46 -18.84 -11.84 -0.66
N GLU A 47 -19.73 -10.88 -0.54
CA GLU A 47 -20.69 -10.52 -1.59
C GLU A 47 -20.06 -9.91 -2.85
N HIS A 48 -18.87 -9.33 -2.72
CA HIS A 48 -18.14 -8.78 -3.86
C HIS A 48 -17.10 -9.76 -4.44
N GLN A 49 -16.99 -10.98 -3.89
CA GLN A 49 -16.03 -11.95 -4.41
C GLN A 49 -16.23 -12.18 -5.92
N PRO A 50 -15.17 -12.08 -6.75
CA PRO A 50 -15.25 -12.35 -8.18
C PRO A 50 -15.69 -13.77 -8.46
N GLN A 51 -16.63 -13.95 -9.40
CA GLN A 51 -17.23 -15.24 -9.70
C GLN A 51 -16.80 -15.75 -11.11
N PRO A 52 -16.40 -17.04 -11.23
CA PRO A 52 -16.09 -17.62 -12.53
C PRO A 52 -17.36 -17.73 -13.41
N PRO A 53 -17.21 -17.87 -14.76
CA PRO A 53 -15.95 -17.88 -15.50
C PRO A 53 -15.31 -16.50 -15.60
N PHE A 54 -13.95 -16.49 -15.74
CA PHE A 54 -13.18 -15.27 -15.96
C PHE A 54 -12.75 -15.21 -17.42
N GLU A 55 -13.03 -14.09 -18.08
CA GLU A 55 -12.66 -13.84 -19.46
C GLU A 55 -11.56 -12.79 -19.53
N PHE A 56 -10.51 -13.06 -20.32
CA PHE A 56 -9.45 -12.08 -20.57
C PHE A 56 -10.00 -10.88 -21.34
N VAL A 57 -9.62 -9.68 -20.93
CA VAL A 57 -10.02 -8.43 -21.58
C VAL A 57 -8.84 -7.80 -22.31
N GLU A 58 -7.80 -7.44 -21.58
CA GLU A 58 -6.61 -6.78 -22.13
C GLU A 58 -5.42 -6.86 -21.17
N GLU A 59 -4.21 -6.78 -21.71
CA GLU A 59 -3.00 -6.71 -20.89
C GLU A 59 -2.75 -5.27 -20.47
N ASP A 60 -2.49 -5.07 -19.16
CA ASP A 60 -2.15 -3.75 -18.62
C ASP A 60 -0.63 -3.56 -18.63
N MET A 61 -0.14 -2.69 -19.51
CA MET A 61 1.29 -2.41 -19.71
C MET A 61 1.86 -1.36 -18.75
N HIS A 62 1.04 -0.75 -17.86
CA HIS A 62 1.52 0.27 -16.91
C HIS A 62 2.28 -0.37 -15.74
N GLY A 63 3.34 0.32 -15.27
CA GLY A 63 4.17 -0.14 -14.16
C GLY A 63 5.03 -1.36 -14.50
N THR A 64 5.66 -1.99 -13.50
CA THR A 64 6.66 -3.07 -13.68
C THR A 64 6.11 -4.48 -13.48
N SER A 65 5.07 -4.65 -12.65
CA SER A 65 4.51 -5.97 -12.33
C SER A 65 3.57 -6.45 -13.44
N PRO A 66 3.68 -7.72 -13.90
CA PRO A 66 2.77 -8.29 -14.89
C PRO A 66 1.33 -8.29 -14.38
N LYS A 67 0.42 -7.82 -15.23
CA LYS A 67 -1.00 -7.73 -14.93
C LYS A 67 -1.84 -7.64 -16.20
N PHE A 68 -3.07 -8.10 -16.11
CA PHE A 68 -4.08 -7.99 -17.16
C PHE A 68 -5.46 -7.77 -16.52
N ASP A 69 -6.41 -7.36 -17.32
CA ASP A 69 -7.78 -7.19 -16.90
C ASP A 69 -8.62 -8.42 -17.29
N VAL A 70 -9.49 -8.85 -16.40
CA VAL A 70 -10.47 -9.90 -16.62
C VAL A 70 -11.88 -9.41 -16.33
N ARG A 71 -12.86 -10.05 -16.91
CA ARG A 71 -14.27 -9.88 -16.63
C ARG A 71 -14.80 -11.13 -15.96
N ASP A 72 -15.54 -10.99 -14.88
CA ASP A 72 -16.18 -12.10 -14.18
C ASP A 72 -17.58 -12.42 -14.75
N SER A 73 -18.24 -13.48 -14.24
CA SER A 73 -19.59 -13.87 -14.66
C SER A 73 -20.67 -12.83 -14.39
N ASN A 74 -20.39 -11.86 -13.52
CA ASN A 74 -21.28 -10.76 -13.20
C ASN A 74 -21.00 -9.50 -14.05
N ASP A 75 -20.23 -9.64 -15.14
CA ASP A 75 -19.81 -8.56 -16.03
C ASP A 75 -18.96 -7.47 -15.33
N LYS A 76 -18.38 -7.79 -14.18
CA LYS A 76 -17.50 -6.87 -13.44
C LYS A 76 -16.06 -7.02 -13.93
N LYS A 77 -15.42 -5.88 -14.19
CA LYS A 77 -14.01 -5.82 -14.60
C LYS A 77 -13.10 -5.84 -13.36
N TRP A 78 -12.09 -6.73 -13.39
CA TRP A 78 -11.10 -6.91 -12.36
C TRP A 78 -9.70 -6.81 -12.92
N LYS A 79 -8.78 -6.21 -12.18
CA LYS A 79 -7.37 -6.20 -12.51
C LYS A 79 -6.67 -7.41 -11.86
N ALA A 80 -6.17 -8.31 -12.67
CA ALA A 80 -5.41 -9.47 -12.26
C ALA A 80 -3.92 -9.12 -12.18
N LYS A 81 -3.35 -9.09 -10.96
CA LYS A 81 -1.91 -8.91 -10.72
C LYS A 81 -1.27 -10.25 -10.40
N LEU A 82 -0.19 -10.59 -11.11
CA LEU A 82 0.45 -11.89 -11.07
C LEU A 82 1.70 -11.91 -10.19
N GLY A 83 2.05 -13.09 -9.70
CA GLY A 83 3.33 -13.36 -9.09
C GLY A 83 3.45 -12.92 -7.63
N VAL A 84 4.67 -12.58 -7.24
CA VAL A 84 5.07 -12.45 -5.82
C VAL A 84 4.38 -11.34 -5.04
N GLU A 85 3.79 -10.35 -5.70
CA GLU A 85 3.08 -9.24 -5.04
C GLU A 85 1.62 -9.57 -4.68
N ALA A 86 1.06 -10.63 -5.25
CA ALA A 86 -0.35 -10.97 -5.05
C ALA A 86 -0.69 -11.23 -3.57
N LYS A 87 0.12 -12.04 -2.89
CA LYS A 87 -0.08 -12.38 -1.47
C LYS A 87 0.13 -11.20 -0.52
N PRO A 88 1.31 -10.50 -0.53
CA PRO A 88 1.56 -9.42 0.42
C PRO A 88 0.59 -8.26 0.27
N GLU A 89 0.19 -7.92 -0.94
CA GLU A 89 -0.77 -6.84 -1.15
C GLU A 89 -2.17 -7.18 -0.61
N THR A 90 -2.56 -8.45 -0.70
CA THR A 90 -3.83 -8.92 -0.14
C THR A 90 -3.87 -8.74 1.38
N VAL A 91 -2.80 -9.07 2.12
CA VAL A 91 -2.73 -8.85 3.57
C VAL A 91 -2.65 -7.37 3.91
N ALA A 92 -1.76 -6.64 3.22
CA ALA A 92 -1.51 -5.23 3.50
C ALA A 92 -2.76 -4.37 3.35
N SER A 93 -3.55 -4.58 2.29
CA SER A 93 -4.80 -3.86 2.06
C SER A 93 -5.83 -4.11 3.18
N ARG A 94 -5.92 -5.34 3.69
CA ARG A 94 -6.83 -5.68 4.80
C ARG A 94 -6.46 -5.00 6.10
N LEU A 95 -5.16 -4.95 6.42
CA LEU A 95 -4.68 -4.27 7.62
C LEU A 95 -4.86 -2.75 7.54
N LEU A 96 -4.67 -2.15 6.37
CA LEU A 96 -4.94 -0.73 6.14
C LEU A 96 -6.42 -0.41 6.31
N TRP A 97 -7.28 -1.16 5.64
CA TRP A 97 -8.73 -1.02 5.74
C TRP A 97 -9.24 -1.17 7.17
N ALA A 98 -8.73 -2.17 7.89
CA ALA A 98 -9.19 -2.47 9.25
C ALA A 98 -8.97 -1.31 10.22
N VAL A 99 -8.02 -0.43 9.97
CA VAL A 99 -7.77 0.75 10.80
C VAL A 99 -8.18 2.06 10.12
N GLY A 100 -9.02 2.02 9.08
CA GLY A 100 -9.72 3.15 8.50
C GLY A 100 -9.01 3.86 7.33
N TYR A 101 -7.94 3.30 6.78
CA TYR A 101 -7.34 3.81 5.53
C TYR A 101 -8.02 3.19 4.32
N GLY A 102 -8.14 3.99 3.25
CA GLY A 102 -8.63 3.49 1.98
C GLY A 102 -7.80 2.32 1.45
N ALA A 103 -8.47 1.31 0.94
CA ALA A 103 -7.85 0.13 0.37
C ALA A 103 -8.72 -0.50 -0.72
N ASN A 104 -8.06 -1.10 -1.71
CA ASN A 104 -8.73 -1.83 -2.78
C ASN A 104 -9.44 -3.09 -2.27
N GLU A 105 -10.53 -3.46 -2.92
CA GLU A 105 -11.10 -4.82 -2.82
C GLU A 105 -10.12 -5.79 -3.50
N ASN A 106 -9.52 -6.67 -2.71
CA ASN A 106 -8.51 -7.64 -3.17
C ASN A 106 -8.93 -9.06 -2.82
N TYR A 107 -8.97 -9.93 -3.83
CA TYR A 107 -9.26 -11.36 -3.66
C TYR A 107 -8.13 -12.18 -4.27
N PHE A 108 -7.53 -13.05 -3.48
CA PHE A 108 -6.44 -13.92 -3.91
C PHE A 108 -6.97 -15.26 -4.40
N PHE A 109 -6.45 -15.71 -5.54
CA PHE A 109 -6.72 -17.01 -6.12
C PHE A 109 -5.41 -17.79 -6.24
N PRO A 110 -5.29 -18.97 -5.59
CA PRO A 110 -4.13 -19.84 -5.78
C PRO A 110 -3.95 -20.25 -7.25
N GLN A 111 -5.06 -20.45 -7.94
CA GLN A 111 -5.15 -20.69 -9.39
C GLN A 111 -6.38 -19.97 -9.93
N LEU A 112 -6.22 -19.28 -11.04
CA LEU A 112 -7.29 -18.61 -11.77
C LEU A 112 -7.39 -19.20 -13.18
N GLN A 113 -8.54 -19.77 -13.54
CA GLN A 113 -8.82 -20.19 -14.91
C GLN A 113 -9.36 -19.00 -15.68
N VAL A 114 -8.66 -18.60 -16.75
CA VAL A 114 -9.04 -17.47 -17.61
C VAL A 114 -9.28 -17.98 -19.02
N THR A 115 -10.46 -17.68 -19.57
CA THR A 115 -10.82 -17.97 -20.95
C THR A 115 -10.35 -16.87 -21.90
N ASN A 116 -10.23 -17.20 -23.19
CA ASN A 116 -9.81 -16.24 -24.23
C ASN A 116 -8.46 -15.56 -23.99
N MET A 117 -7.56 -16.23 -23.24
CA MET A 117 -6.19 -15.75 -23.08
C MET A 117 -5.48 -15.67 -24.43
N PRO A 118 -4.71 -14.60 -24.72
CA PRO A 118 -3.90 -14.56 -25.94
C PRO A 118 -2.85 -15.67 -25.92
N PRO A 119 -2.40 -16.14 -27.08
CA PRO A 119 -1.39 -17.20 -27.17
C PRO A 119 -0.07 -16.80 -26.49
N GLN A 120 0.19 -15.51 -26.40
CA GLN A 120 1.38 -14.95 -25.77
C GLN A 120 1.07 -13.61 -25.10
N LEU A 121 1.45 -13.51 -23.83
CA LEU A 121 1.46 -12.24 -23.09
C LEU A 121 2.77 -11.49 -23.36
N GLN A 122 2.72 -10.19 -23.44
CA GLN A 122 3.92 -9.33 -23.56
C GLN A 122 4.73 -9.35 -22.26
N ARG A 123 4.05 -9.45 -21.09
CA ARG A 123 4.69 -9.52 -19.78
C ARG A 123 4.10 -10.65 -18.95
N GLY A 124 4.99 -11.36 -18.23
CA GLY A 124 4.55 -12.43 -17.32
C GLY A 124 4.10 -13.72 -18.03
N GLN A 125 4.52 -13.94 -19.27
CA GLN A 125 4.22 -15.20 -19.98
C GLN A 125 4.67 -16.43 -19.16
N ASN A 126 5.79 -16.33 -18.46
CA ASN A 126 6.30 -17.38 -17.58
C ASN A 126 5.46 -17.60 -16.30
N LEU A 127 4.49 -16.72 -16.04
CA LEU A 127 3.57 -16.79 -14.90
C LEU A 127 2.17 -17.28 -15.30
N ALA A 128 1.91 -17.48 -16.59
CA ALA A 128 0.64 -17.98 -17.11
C ALA A 128 0.85 -19.33 -17.84
N GLY A 129 -0.01 -20.31 -17.57
CA GLY A 129 -0.03 -21.57 -18.29
C GLY A 129 -0.59 -21.41 -19.71
N HIS A 130 -0.22 -22.33 -20.61
CA HIS A 130 -0.72 -22.35 -21.99
C HIS A 130 -2.22 -22.68 -22.08
N ASP A 131 -2.77 -23.27 -21.03
CA ASP A 131 -4.18 -23.65 -20.88
C ASP A 131 -5.06 -22.57 -20.26
N GLY A 132 -4.52 -21.36 -20.05
CA GLY A 132 -5.22 -20.26 -19.41
C GLY A 132 -5.29 -20.36 -17.88
N VAL A 133 -4.58 -21.31 -17.26
CA VAL A 133 -4.42 -21.39 -15.80
C VAL A 133 -3.32 -20.46 -15.36
N VAL A 134 -3.63 -19.54 -14.46
CA VAL A 134 -2.68 -18.56 -13.92
C VAL A 134 -2.55 -18.76 -12.41
N PRO A 135 -1.37 -19.15 -11.91
CA PRO A 135 -1.16 -19.34 -10.46
C PRO A 135 -0.89 -18.03 -9.73
N ASN A 136 -1.26 -18.00 -8.45
CA ASN A 136 -0.96 -16.90 -7.54
C ASN A 136 -1.41 -15.53 -8.08
N VAL A 137 -2.70 -15.39 -8.32
CA VAL A 137 -3.32 -14.18 -8.87
C VAL A 137 -4.10 -13.45 -7.80
N ARG A 138 -3.95 -12.14 -7.75
CA ARG A 138 -4.84 -11.26 -7.01
C ARG A 138 -5.74 -10.51 -7.97
N LEU A 139 -7.04 -10.64 -7.81
CA LEU A 139 -8.03 -9.82 -8.48
C LEU A 139 -8.31 -8.58 -7.64
N GLN A 140 -8.18 -7.43 -8.26
CA GLN A 140 -8.37 -6.12 -7.61
C GLN A 140 -9.45 -5.31 -8.30
N ARG A 141 -10.23 -4.64 -7.48
CA ARG A 141 -11.17 -3.61 -7.92
C ARG A 141 -11.11 -2.42 -6.96
N HIS A 142 -11.32 -1.22 -7.51
CA HIS A 142 -11.55 -0.01 -6.74
C HIS A 142 -12.95 0.53 -7.07
N SER A 143 -13.69 1.00 -6.06
CA SER A 143 -15.04 1.54 -6.24
C SER A 143 -15.04 2.90 -6.94
N GLY A 144 -14.00 3.72 -6.69
CA GLY A 144 -13.87 5.06 -7.25
C GLY A 144 -12.97 5.13 -8.48
N LYS A 145 -13.10 6.25 -9.23
CA LYS A 145 -12.24 6.56 -10.36
C LYS A 145 -10.96 7.23 -9.89
N ARG A 146 -9.79 6.73 -10.31
CA ARG A 146 -8.50 7.40 -10.05
C ARG A 146 -8.43 8.70 -10.86
N ILE A 147 -8.22 9.83 -10.17
CA ILE A 147 -8.17 11.18 -10.74
C ILE A 147 -6.78 11.80 -10.65
N GLY A 148 -5.84 11.20 -9.92
CA GLY A 148 -4.47 11.68 -9.80
C GLY A 148 -3.63 10.86 -8.83
N ASN A 149 -2.40 11.36 -8.62
CA ASN A 149 -1.45 10.86 -7.61
C ASN A 149 -1.26 11.91 -6.53
N TRP A 150 -0.81 11.48 -5.34
CA TRP A 150 -0.43 12.40 -4.28
C TRP A 150 1.00 12.14 -3.78
N ASN A 151 1.61 13.21 -3.29
CA ASN A 151 2.99 13.24 -2.84
C ASN A 151 3.05 13.17 -1.31
N TRP A 152 3.99 12.39 -0.76
CA TRP A 152 4.17 12.26 0.69
C TRP A 152 4.51 13.58 1.39
N ARG A 153 5.21 14.53 0.74
CA ARG A 153 5.56 15.83 1.31
C ARG A 153 4.54 16.92 1.04
N HIS A 154 3.83 16.82 -0.10
CA HIS A 154 2.89 17.83 -0.58
C HIS A 154 1.51 17.21 -0.72
N ASN A 155 0.77 17.21 0.39
CA ASN A 155 -0.61 16.73 0.48
C ASN A 155 -1.37 17.50 1.56
N PRO A 156 -2.71 17.55 1.55
CA PRO A 156 -3.50 18.33 2.49
C PRO A 156 -3.45 17.82 3.94
N PHE A 157 -2.91 16.62 4.18
CA PHE A 157 -2.90 15.96 5.49
C PHE A 157 -1.52 16.01 6.17
N TYR A 158 -0.51 16.63 5.55
CA TYR A 158 0.83 16.66 6.11
C TYR A 158 0.82 17.24 7.54
N GLY A 159 1.40 16.50 8.48
CA GLY A 159 1.45 16.85 9.89
C GLY A 159 0.23 16.45 10.72
N THR A 160 -0.84 15.94 10.10
CA THR A 160 -1.99 15.42 10.86
C THR A 160 -1.69 14.06 11.49
N ARG A 161 -2.43 13.73 12.53
CA ARG A 161 -2.36 12.44 13.22
C ARG A 161 -2.65 11.27 12.29
N GLU A 162 -3.64 11.43 11.43
CA GLU A 162 -4.07 10.43 10.45
C GLU A 162 -2.97 10.16 9.40
N PHE A 163 -2.32 11.21 8.93
CA PHE A 163 -1.18 11.07 8.01
C PHE A 163 0.03 10.40 8.69
N ASN A 164 0.34 10.78 9.94
CA ASN A 164 1.40 10.14 10.72
C ASN A 164 1.07 8.67 11.02
N GLY A 165 -0.20 8.35 11.28
CA GLY A 165 -0.69 6.98 11.39
C GLY A 165 -0.47 6.17 10.11
N LEU A 166 -0.73 6.75 8.92
CA LEU A 166 -0.44 6.08 7.64
C LEU A 166 1.06 5.79 7.48
N ARG A 167 1.93 6.72 7.89
CA ARG A 167 3.39 6.49 7.89
C ARG A 167 3.77 5.32 8.80
N VAL A 168 3.14 5.19 9.97
CA VAL A 168 3.32 4.03 10.85
C VAL A 168 2.83 2.75 10.18
N MET A 169 1.68 2.78 9.51
CA MET A 169 1.16 1.61 8.77
C MET A 169 2.12 1.14 7.68
N MET A 170 2.75 2.05 6.93
CA MET A 170 3.79 1.66 5.96
C MET A 170 4.95 0.93 6.63
N GLY A 171 5.38 1.37 7.80
CA GLY A 171 6.37 0.67 8.61
C GLY A 171 5.86 -0.68 9.12
N LEU A 172 4.61 -0.75 9.63
CA LEU A 172 4.00 -1.97 10.16
C LEU A 172 4.00 -3.10 9.13
N ILE A 173 3.57 -2.80 7.90
CA ILE A 173 3.57 -3.78 6.81
C ILE A 173 4.92 -3.93 6.10
N ALA A 174 5.94 -3.21 6.55
CA ALA A 174 7.28 -3.18 5.95
C ALA A 174 7.25 -2.88 4.44
N ASN A 175 6.41 -1.92 4.02
CA ASN A 175 6.38 -1.45 2.63
C ASN A 175 7.58 -0.56 2.36
N TRP A 176 8.42 -0.94 1.39
CA TRP A 176 9.65 -0.22 1.07
C TRP A 176 9.62 0.53 -0.27
N ASP A 177 8.58 0.39 -1.09
CA ASP A 177 8.42 1.12 -2.36
C ASP A 177 7.40 2.27 -2.23
N LEU A 178 7.81 3.31 -1.51
CA LEU A 178 6.98 4.48 -1.16
C LEU A 178 7.03 5.57 -2.21
N LYS A 179 7.04 5.23 -3.50
CA LYS A 179 7.02 6.20 -4.60
C LYS A 179 5.61 6.78 -4.80
N GLU A 180 5.53 7.98 -5.36
CA GLU A 180 4.28 8.71 -5.59
C GLU A 180 3.32 7.99 -6.55
N ASP A 181 3.84 7.24 -7.52
CA ASP A 181 3.01 6.45 -8.44
C ASP A 181 2.18 5.38 -7.74
N ASN A 182 2.61 4.95 -6.55
CA ASN A 182 1.88 4.00 -5.71
C ASN A 182 0.76 4.67 -4.90
N ASN A 183 0.67 6.00 -4.93
CA ASN A 183 -0.32 6.78 -4.21
C ASN A 183 -1.41 7.27 -5.17
N GLY A 184 -2.68 6.99 -4.88
CA GLY A 184 -3.81 7.37 -5.71
C GLY A 184 -4.74 8.37 -5.02
N ILE A 185 -5.31 9.27 -5.81
CA ILE A 185 -6.46 10.07 -5.43
C ILE A 185 -7.64 9.50 -6.21
N PHE A 186 -8.69 9.09 -5.49
CA PHE A 186 -9.87 8.49 -6.06
C PHE A 186 -11.11 9.36 -5.77
N GLU A 187 -12.02 9.41 -6.71
CA GLU A 187 -13.30 10.08 -6.56
C GLU A 187 -14.41 9.03 -6.62
N ASP A 188 -15.28 9.02 -5.61
CA ASP A 188 -16.44 8.14 -5.61
C ASP A 188 -17.41 8.61 -6.70
N GLY A 189 -17.77 7.75 -7.64
CA GLY A 189 -18.45 7.93 -8.94
C GLY A 189 -19.56 9.00 -9.07
N LYS A 190 -19.78 9.83 -8.06
CA LYS A 190 -20.64 11.02 -8.08
C LYS A 190 -19.77 12.27 -8.21
N HIS A 191 -19.95 13.03 -9.26
CA HIS A 191 -19.31 14.35 -9.40
C HIS A 191 -19.46 15.17 -8.12
N GLY A 192 -18.32 15.56 -7.51
CA GLY A 192 -18.29 16.32 -6.26
C GLY A 192 -18.28 15.49 -4.97
N GLY A 193 -18.12 14.18 -5.04
CA GLY A 193 -17.90 13.31 -3.88
C GLY A 193 -16.54 13.54 -3.20
N PRO A 194 -16.30 12.95 -2.01
CA PRO A 194 -15.02 13.09 -1.32
C PRO A 194 -13.88 12.53 -2.17
N LYS A 195 -12.73 13.22 -2.13
CA LYS A 195 -11.48 12.75 -2.75
C LYS A 195 -10.74 11.87 -1.75
N LEU A 196 -10.67 10.57 -2.04
CA LEU A 196 -10.01 9.59 -1.19
C LEU A 196 -8.52 9.52 -1.56
N TYR A 197 -7.65 9.70 -0.56
CA TYR A 197 -6.20 9.63 -0.70
C TYR A 197 -5.72 8.29 -0.15
N GLU A 198 -5.20 7.43 -1.03
CA GLU A 198 -4.83 6.06 -0.69
C GLU A 198 -3.40 5.72 -1.13
N VAL A 199 -2.77 4.79 -0.42
CA VAL A 199 -1.60 4.07 -0.94
C VAL A 199 -2.14 2.85 -1.67
N SER A 200 -2.29 2.97 -2.98
CA SER A 200 -3.02 2.01 -3.82
C SER A 200 -2.18 0.82 -4.29
N ASP A 201 -0.85 0.87 -4.17
CA ASP A 201 0.05 -0.27 -4.45
C ASP A 201 0.92 -0.54 -3.21
N VAL A 202 0.59 -1.60 -2.49
CA VAL A 202 1.30 -2.07 -1.30
C VAL A 202 1.88 -3.48 -1.48
N GLY A 203 2.08 -3.90 -2.72
CA GLY A 203 2.60 -5.23 -3.07
C GLY A 203 4.05 -5.48 -2.64
N THR A 204 4.82 -4.44 -2.31
CA THR A 204 6.19 -4.56 -1.80
C THR A 204 6.26 -4.74 -0.28
N SER A 205 5.17 -5.20 0.34
CA SER A 205 5.06 -5.40 1.78
C SER A 205 5.60 -6.76 2.25
N PHE A 206 5.79 -6.89 3.57
CA PHE A 206 6.20 -8.12 4.27
C PHE A 206 7.49 -8.73 3.71
N GLY A 207 8.51 -7.91 3.48
CA GLY A 207 9.79 -8.36 2.97
C GLY A 207 10.90 -7.34 3.20
N THR A 208 11.98 -7.49 2.47
CA THR A 208 13.10 -6.56 2.50
C THR A 208 13.56 -6.21 1.08
N PRO A 209 14.10 -5.01 0.83
CA PRO A 209 14.66 -4.68 -0.48
C PRO A 209 15.97 -5.43 -0.79
N GLY A 210 16.63 -6.06 0.18
CA GLY A 210 17.82 -6.89 0.05
C GLY A 210 18.80 -6.53 -1.06
N LYS A 211 19.67 -7.46 -1.42
CA LYS A 211 20.52 -7.34 -2.63
C LYS A 211 19.71 -7.73 -3.88
N LYS A 212 20.07 -7.20 -5.04
CA LYS A 212 19.35 -7.37 -6.32
C LYS A 212 19.04 -8.82 -6.68
N TYR A 213 19.94 -9.74 -6.41
CA TYR A 213 19.87 -11.15 -6.81
C TYR A 213 19.78 -12.11 -5.63
N SER A 214 19.38 -11.64 -4.43
CA SER A 214 19.26 -12.48 -3.24
C SER A 214 17.79 -12.65 -2.84
N ASP A 215 17.48 -13.79 -2.22
CA ASP A 215 16.16 -14.09 -1.65
C ASP A 215 15.72 -13.09 -0.57
N SER A 216 16.69 -12.35 0.02
CA SER A 216 16.38 -11.27 0.96
C SER A 216 15.69 -10.08 0.30
N ARG A 217 15.75 -9.94 -1.02
CA ARG A 217 15.01 -8.96 -1.81
C ARG A 217 13.69 -9.57 -2.30
N SER A 218 12.89 -10.05 -1.40
CA SER A 218 11.61 -10.63 -1.75
C SER A 218 10.46 -9.86 -1.14
N LYS A 219 9.38 -9.79 -1.89
CA LYS A 219 8.09 -9.28 -1.47
C LYS A 219 7.35 -10.45 -0.84
N GLY A 220 6.72 -10.23 0.33
CA GLY A 220 6.03 -11.31 1.03
C GLY A 220 6.96 -12.37 1.65
N ASN A 221 8.22 -12.02 1.92
CA ASN A 221 9.13 -12.87 2.69
C ASN A 221 8.81 -12.77 4.18
N ILE A 222 7.88 -13.61 4.63
CA ILE A 222 7.35 -13.59 5.99
C ILE A 222 8.41 -13.89 7.04
N GLU A 223 9.40 -14.75 6.74
CA GLU A 223 10.50 -15.01 7.67
C GLU A 223 11.38 -13.78 7.89
N ALA A 224 11.74 -13.07 6.82
CA ALA A 224 12.52 -11.83 6.93
C ALA A 224 11.73 -10.75 7.67
N PHE A 225 10.42 -10.63 7.39
CA PHE A 225 9.52 -9.71 8.07
C PHE A 225 9.44 -9.99 9.59
N ALA A 226 9.23 -11.24 9.97
CA ALA A 226 9.06 -11.63 11.37
C ALA A 226 10.33 -11.42 12.24
N ARG A 227 11.51 -11.35 11.61
CA ARG A 227 12.79 -11.11 12.31
C ARG A 227 13.08 -9.63 12.57
N THR A 228 12.29 -8.71 12.04
CA THR A 228 12.56 -7.27 12.12
C THR A 228 11.59 -6.57 13.07
N LYS A 229 12.11 -5.60 13.82
CA LYS A 229 11.31 -4.72 14.68
C LYS A 229 10.73 -3.58 13.87
N LEU A 230 9.60 -3.03 14.33
CA LEU A 230 8.98 -1.84 13.77
C LEU A 230 9.73 -0.56 14.15
N ILE A 231 10.08 -0.42 15.43
CA ILE A 231 10.68 0.79 15.97
C ILE A 231 12.19 0.65 16.02
N ALA A 232 12.90 1.61 15.40
CA ALA A 232 14.36 1.70 15.45
C ALA A 232 14.83 2.47 16.69
N HIS A 233 14.21 3.65 16.96
CA HIS A 233 14.59 4.51 18.07
C HIS A 233 13.36 5.15 18.70
N ILE A 234 13.35 5.23 20.04
CA ILE A 234 12.34 5.93 20.83
C ILE A 234 13.00 7.17 21.41
N HIS A 235 12.48 8.35 21.08
CA HIS A 235 12.86 9.64 21.65
C HIS A 235 11.78 10.12 22.62
N LYS A 236 12.02 11.25 23.31
CA LYS A 236 11.08 11.81 24.27
C LYS A 236 9.70 12.06 23.66
N ASP A 237 9.65 12.70 22.48
CA ASP A 237 8.41 13.20 21.87
C ASP A 237 8.06 12.52 20.55
N TYR A 238 8.98 11.75 19.95
CA TYR A 238 8.81 11.09 18.66
C TYR A 238 9.50 9.72 18.61
N ILE A 239 9.20 8.96 17.57
CA ILE A 239 9.87 7.70 17.23
C ILE A 239 10.43 7.74 15.82
N ASP A 240 11.44 6.90 15.60
CA ASP A 240 11.92 6.54 14.27
C ASP A 240 11.60 5.08 13.98
N LEU A 241 11.04 4.79 12.81
CA LEU A 241 10.73 3.44 12.38
C LEU A 241 11.92 2.78 11.69
N ASN A 242 11.97 1.46 11.82
CA ASN A 242 12.92 0.61 11.14
C ASN A 242 12.39 0.22 9.75
N PHE A 243 12.38 1.19 8.82
CA PHE A 243 11.98 0.88 7.44
C PHE A 243 12.98 -0.08 6.77
N PRO A 244 12.48 -1.08 6.03
CA PRO A 244 13.34 -1.93 5.23
C PRO A 244 14.13 -1.11 4.23
N LYS A 245 15.45 -1.19 4.29
CA LYS A 245 16.36 -0.44 3.41
C LYS A 245 17.50 -1.33 2.97
N ARG A 246 17.94 -1.11 1.73
CA ARG A 246 19.17 -1.71 1.25
C ARG A 246 20.36 -0.92 1.81
N PRO A 247 21.47 -1.58 2.20
CA PRO A 247 22.70 -0.88 2.56
C PRO A 247 23.15 0.04 1.40
N PRO A 248 23.51 1.32 1.68
CA PRO A 248 23.90 2.27 0.64
C PRO A 248 25.01 1.77 -0.29
N LEU A 249 26.02 1.14 0.28
CA LEU A 249 27.17 0.59 -0.49
C LEU A 249 26.75 -0.48 -1.50
N SER A 250 25.77 -1.33 -1.17
CA SER A 250 25.32 -2.37 -2.11
C SER A 250 24.62 -1.78 -3.34
N SER A 251 23.90 -0.67 -3.18
CA SER A 251 23.25 0.04 -4.30
C SER A 251 24.29 0.71 -5.24
N LEU A 252 25.39 1.19 -4.68
CA LEU A 252 26.50 1.74 -5.44
C LEU A 252 27.21 0.68 -6.28
N PHE A 253 27.52 -0.48 -5.70
CA PHE A 253 28.16 -1.58 -6.40
C PHE A 253 27.28 -2.22 -7.48
N GLU A 254 25.97 -2.23 -7.29
CA GLU A 254 25.02 -2.78 -8.25
C GLU A 254 24.58 -1.77 -9.31
N LEU A 255 25.11 -0.53 -9.31
CA LEU A 255 24.77 0.57 -10.22
C LEU A 255 23.25 0.89 -10.27
N GLU A 256 22.54 0.67 -9.19
CA GLU A 256 21.10 0.98 -9.06
C GLU A 256 20.86 2.38 -8.47
N TRP A 257 21.35 3.41 -9.15
CA TRP A 257 21.28 4.81 -8.69
C TRP A 257 19.84 5.29 -8.48
N ASP A 258 18.91 4.94 -9.36
CA ASP A 258 17.50 5.33 -9.24
C ASP A 258 16.85 4.74 -7.98
N PHE A 259 17.19 3.50 -7.63
CA PHE A 259 16.73 2.88 -6.39
C PHE A 259 17.34 3.59 -5.18
N PHE A 260 18.64 3.90 -5.22
CA PHE A 260 19.32 4.59 -4.13
C PHE A 260 18.72 5.98 -3.87
N PHE A 261 18.55 6.82 -4.91
CA PHE A 261 17.99 8.16 -4.74
C PHE A 261 16.53 8.12 -4.29
N ARG A 262 15.71 7.21 -4.79
CA ARG A 262 14.32 7.02 -4.31
C ARG A 262 14.29 6.61 -2.84
N GLN A 263 15.12 5.66 -2.44
CA GLN A 263 15.22 5.23 -1.05
C GLN A 263 15.62 6.40 -0.14
N MET A 264 16.63 7.17 -0.51
CA MET A 264 17.05 8.37 0.24
C MET A 264 15.93 9.39 0.34
N GLY A 265 15.19 9.62 -0.75
CA GLY A 265 14.06 10.55 -0.81
C GLY A 265 12.88 10.16 0.09
N THR A 266 12.74 8.89 0.43
CA THR A 266 11.60 8.36 1.23
C THR A 266 11.95 8.00 2.67
N LEU A 267 13.23 8.03 3.08
CA LEU A 267 13.67 7.68 4.44
C LEU A 267 12.98 8.50 5.54
N TRP A 268 12.65 9.76 5.25
CA TRP A 268 11.99 10.64 6.21
C TRP A 268 10.58 10.17 6.59
N ILE A 269 9.92 9.36 5.74
CA ILE A 269 8.57 8.83 6.00
C ILE A 269 8.55 8.03 7.31
N GLY A 270 9.65 7.35 7.63
CA GLY A 270 9.80 6.62 8.89
C GLY A 270 10.45 7.41 10.03
N ARG A 271 10.67 8.73 9.89
CA ARG A 271 11.43 9.53 10.86
C ARG A 271 10.55 10.56 11.54
N HIS A 272 10.90 10.88 12.81
CA HIS A 272 10.27 11.94 13.59
C HIS A 272 8.72 11.83 13.62
N ILE A 273 8.19 10.63 13.85
CA ILE A 273 6.76 10.41 14.00
C ILE A 273 6.38 10.73 15.45
N PRO A 274 5.45 11.66 15.71
CA PRO A 274 5.03 11.98 17.06
C PRO A 274 4.58 10.72 17.83
N ARG A 275 5.06 10.55 19.07
CA ARG A 275 4.68 9.38 19.88
C ARG A 275 3.18 9.27 20.12
N ALA A 276 2.50 10.40 20.28
CA ALA A 276 1.05 10.44 20.44
C ALA A 276 0.32 9.86 19.23
N ASP A 277 0.80 10.17 18.01
CA ASP A 277 0.20 9.69 16.77
C ASP A 277 0.49 8.19 16.56
N ALA A 278 1.70 7.75 16.91
CA ALA A 278 2.06 6.33 16.88
C ALA A 278 1.23 5.51 17.89
N LYS A 279 1.01 6.04 19.09
CA LYS A 279 0.10 5.42 20.09
C LYS A 279 -1.34 5.36 19.59
N TRP A 280 -1.81 6.42 18.95
CA TRP A 280 -3.17 6.46 18.42
C TRP A 280 -3.41 5.32 17.42
N ILE A 281 -2.57 5.18 16.40
CA ILE A 281 -2.74 4.08 15.43
C ILE A 281 -2.48 2.72 16.10
N GLY A 282 -1.56 2.63 17.06
CA GLY A 282 -1.34 1.44 17.87
C GLY A 282 -2.59 1.01 18.62
N SER A 283 -3.34 1.95 19.17
CA SER A 283 -4.61 1.66 19.88
C SER A 283 -5.73 1.16 18.97
N LEU A 284 -5.76 1.58 17.71
CA LEU A 284 -6.68 1.01 16.72
C LEU A 284 -6.27 -0.42 16.35
N LEU A 285 -4.99 -0.62 16.06
CA LEU A 285 -4.43 -1.93 15.73
C LEU A 285 -4.59 -2.95 16.88
N ALA A 286 -4.51 -2.51 18.13
CA ALA A 286 -4.68 -3.36 19.32
C ALA A 286 -6.11 -3.92 19.48
N GLN A 287 -7.08 -3.42 18.73
CA GLN A 287 -8.44 -3.95 18.71
C GLN A 287 -8.57 -5.19 17.82
N LEU A 288 -7.59 -5.41 16.91
CA LEU A 288 -7.55 -6.61 16.10
C LEU A 288 -7.19 -7.83 16.96
N SER A 289 -7.97 -8.86 16.85
CA SER A 289 -7.64 -10.15 17.46
C SER A 289 -6.55 -10.88 16.67
N PRO A 290 -5.79 -11.79 17.30
CA PRO A 290 -4.85 -12.66 16.58
C PRO A 290 -5.52 -13.46 15.45
N ASP A 291 -6.79 -13.87 15.64
CA ASP A 291 -7.53 -14.60 14.63
C ASP A 291 -7.86 -13.75 13.40
N GLN A 292 -8.30 -12.51 13.59
CA GLN A 292 -8.51 -11.59 12.47
C GLN A 292 -7.23 -11.38 11.65
N ILE A 293 -6.08 -11.19 12.31
CA ILE A 293 -4.78 -11.05 11.62
C ILE A 293 -4.43 -12.35 10.87
N ARG A 294 -4.67 -13.52 11.51
CA ARG A 294 -4.46 -14.85 10.89
C ARG A 294 -5.31 -15.01 9.62
N GLU A 295 -6.58 -14.58 9.67
CA GLU A 295 -7.50 -14.63 8.55
C GLU A 295 -7.03 -13.77 7.35
N ALA A 296 -6.41 -12.61 7.60
CA ALA A 296 -5.85 -11.80 6.52
C ALA A 296 -4.72 -12.55 5.76
N PHE A 297 -3.85 -13.27 6.49
CA PHE A 297 -2.81 -14.09 5.86
C PHE A 297 -3.39 -15.34 5.18
N ARG A 298 -4.41 -15.99 5.78
CA ARG A 298 -5.10 -17.14 5.20
C ARG A 298 -5.76 -16.77 3.87
N ALA A 299 -6.44 -15.63 3.83
CA ALA A 299 -7.07 -15.11 2.62
C ALA A 299 -6.09 -14.83 1.48
N ALA A 300 -4.83 -14.58 1.80
CA ALA A 300 -3.75 -14.39 0.82
C ALA A 300 -3.07 -15.71 0.38
N GLY A 301 -3.56 -16.87 0.86
CA GLY A 301 -3.04 -18.17 0.48
C GLY A 301 -1.62 -18.47 0.96
N TYR A 302 -1.22 -17.90 2.11
CA TYR A 302 0.03 -18.28 2.77
C TYR A 302 -0.08 -19.69 3.38
N SER A 303 1.05 -20.38 3.52
CA SER A 303 1.10 -21.68 4.20
C SER A 303 0.81 -21.53 5.69
N PRO A 304 0.39 -22.60 6.39
CA PRO A 304 0.13 -22.54 7.82
C PRO A 304 1.30 -21.98 8.65
N GLN A 305 2.53 -22.32 8.28
CA GLN A 305 3.72 -21.79 8.95
C GLN A 305 3.91 -20.29 8.72
N GLU A 306 3.74 -19.83 7.48
CA GLU A 306 3.83 -18.41 7.14
C GLU A 306 2.71 -17.60 7.80
N ILE A 307 1.49 -18.15 7.88
CA ILE A 307 0.35 -17.52 8.57
C ILE A 307 0.73 -17.26 10.04
N GLU A 308 1.24 -18.25 10.76
CA GLU A 308 1.62 -18.10 12.16
C GLU A 308 2.81 -17.13 12.34
N LEU A 309 3.81 -17.20 11.46
CA LEU A 309 4.96 -16.29 11.50
C LEU A 309 4.54 -14.85 11.20
N GLY A 310 3.72 -14.63 10.17
CA GLY A 310 3.22 -13.31 9.78
C GLY A 310 2.33 -12.70 10.87
N THR A 311 1.42 -13.49 11.42
CA THR A 311 0.55 -13.09 12.52
C THR A 311 1.36 -12.65 13.74
N ARG A 312 2.35 -13.45 14.17
CA ARG A 312 3.25 -13.07 15.28
C ARG A 312 4.04 -11.81 14.97
N GLY A 313 4.54 -11.66 13.74
CA GLY A 313 5.25 -10.47 13.31
C GLY A 313 4.40 -9.19 13.40
N VAL A 314 3.15 -9.24 12.98
CA VAL A 314 2.21 -8.11 13.10
C VAL A 314 1.90 -7.83 14.57
N ILE A 315 1.57 -8.86 15.37
CA ILE A 315 1.28 -8.70 16.81
C ILE A 315 2.46 -8.10 17.56
N SER A 316 3.70 -8.57 17.30
CA SER A 316 4.90 -8.01 17.92
C SER A 316 5.05 -6.52 17.65
N ARG A 317 4.80 -6.08 16.43
CA ARG A 317 4.87 -4.66 16.03
C ARG A 317 3.75 -3.82 16.66
N ILE A 318 2.55 -4.38 16.81
CA ILE A 318 1.45 -3.74 17.56
C ILE A 318 1.86 -3.58 19.03
N GLN A 319 2.49 -4.57 19.64
CA GLN A 319 3.00 -4.49 21.01
C GLN A 319 4.08 -3.42 21.17
N GLU A 320 4.99 -3.27 20.19
CA GLU A 320 5.97 -2.18 20.19
C GLU A 320 5.29 -0.80 20.24
N LEU A 321 4.21 -0.58 19.46
CA LEU A 321 3.45 0.67 19.46
C LEU A 321 2.72 0.92 20.79
N ASN A 322 2.17 -0.12 21.39
CA ASN A 322 1.44 -0.02 22.65
C ASN A 322 2.35 0.17 23.87
N SER A 323 3.63 -0.16 23.73
CA SER A 323 4.64 0.06 24.79
C SER A 323 5.22 1.48 24.82
N LEU A 324 4.86 2.37 23.88
CA LEU A 324 5.35 3.74 23.80
C LEU A 324 4.86 4.65 24.99
#